data_daad0b7e29cd3a096a4430da688cc010
#
_entry.id   daad0b7e29cd3a096a4430da688cc010
#
_cell.length_a   1.000
_cell.length_b   1.000
_cell.length_c   1.000
_cell.angle_alpha   90.00
_cell.angle_beta   90.00
_cell.angle_gamma   90.00
#
_symmetry.space_group_name_H-M   'P 1'
#
loop_
_entity.id
_entity.type
_entity.pdbx_description
1 polymer ?
#
loop_
_entity_poly.entity_id
_entity_poly.type
_entity_poly.pdbx_seq_one_letter_code
_entity_poly.pdbx_strand_id
1 'polypeptide(L)' 'MTQIERQFLIETLCEDLIPMIMKEYNLTDREALDKLYKSTTFAKIEDPQTGLYYQGAVYVFNFFK' A
#
# COMPACT_ATOMS: atom_id res chain seq x y z
N MET A 1 18.04 6.89 -4.31
CA MET A 1 16.75 6.91 -5.02
C MET A 1 16.16 8.31 -5.00
N THR A 2 15.62 8.77 -6.12
CA THR A 2 15.00 10.09 -6.19
C THR A 2 13.60 10.04 -5.59
N GLN A 3 13.07 11.20 -5.22
CA GLN A 3 11.71 11.28 -4.69
C GLN A 3 10.68 10.85 -5.72
N ILE A 4 10.92 11.11 -7.00
CA ILE A 4 10.01 10.73 -8.08
C ILE A 4 9.95 9.21 -8.20
N GLU A 5 11.09 8.53 -8.11
CA GLU A 5 11.14 7.07 -8.18
C GLU A 5 10.42 6.44 -6.99
N ARG A 6 10.62 6.99 -5.81
CA ARG A 6 9.94 6.52 -4.60
C ARG A 6 8.43 6.68 -4.73
N GLN A 7 7.99 7.84 -5.22
CA GLN A 7 6.57 8.11 -5.40
C GLN A 7 5.95 7.12 -6.38
N PHE A 8 6.66 6.82 -7.47
CA PHE A 8 6.19 5.84 -8.45
C PHE A 8 6.04 4.46 -7.81
N LEU A 9 7.01 4.04 -7.00
CA LEU A 9 6.96 2.74 -6.34
C LEU A 9 5.81 2.67 -5.35
N ILE A 10 5.57 3.75 -4.62
CA ILE A 10 4.45 3.82 -3.67
C ILE A 10 3.12 3.68 -4.40
N GLU A 11 2.96 4.39 -5.51
CA GLU A 11 1.72 4.35 -6.29
C GLU A 11 1.48 2.96 -6.87
N THR A 12 2.51 2.34 -7.41
CA THR A 12 2.42 0.99 -7.97
C THR A 12 2.04 -0.01 -6.88
N LEU A 13 2.65 0.09 -5.72
CA LEU A 13 2.35 -0.78 -4.59
C LEU A 13 0.89 -0.62 -4.16
N CYS A 14 0.40 0.61 -4.05
CA CYS A 14 -0.98 0.87 -3.67
C CYS A 14 -1.96 0.30 -4.70
N GLU A 15 -1.65 0.44 -5.99
CA GLU A 15 -2.49 -0.14 -7.04
C GLU A 15 -2.60 -1.65 -6.91
N ASP A 16 -1.51 -2.30 -6.53
CA ASP A 16 -1.51 -3.75 -6.34
C ASP A 16 -2.24 -4.16 -5.07
N LEU A 17 -2.20 -3.32 -4.03
CA LEU A 17 -2.85 -3.61 -2.76
C LEU A 17 -4.37 -3.47 -2.81
N ILE A 18 -4.88 -2.54 -3.61
CA ILE A 18 -6.32 -2.26 -3.64
C ILE A 18 -7.16 -3.51 -3.95
N PRO A 19 -6.88 -4.27 -5.03
CA PRO A 19 -7.69 -5.47 -5.30
C PRO A 19 -7.56 -6.52 -4.21
N MET A 20 -6.42 -6.61 -3.54
CA MET A 20 -6.23 -7.55 -2.44
C MET A 20 -7.11 -7.17 -1.25
N ILE A 21 -7.19 -5.87 -0.94
CA ILE A 21 -8.03 -5.36 0.15
C ILE A 21 -9.49 -5.56 -0.19
N MET A 22 -9.88 -5.27 -1.42
CA MET A 22 -11.26 -5.45 -1.86
C MET A 22 -11.72 -6.89 -1.66
N LYS A 23 -10.88 -7.84 -2.01
CA LYS A 23 -11.20 -9.26 -1.91
C LYS A 23 -11.24 -9.73 -0.45
N GLU A 24 -10.24 -9.32 0.33
CA GLU A 24 -10.11 -9.76 1.72
C GLU A 24 -11.25 -9.27 2.60
N TYR A 25 -11.67 -8.02 2.40
CA TYR A 25 -12.66 -7.37 3.24
C TYR A 25 -14.00 -7.16 2.56
N ASN A 26 -14.15 -7.65 1.33
CA ASN A 26 -15.38 -7.51 0.55
C ASN A 26 -15.81 -6.04 0.42
N LEU A 27 -14.87 -5.22 -0.02
CA LEU A 27 -15.07 -3.77 -0.15
C LEU A 27 -15.09 -3.36 -1.61
N THR A 28 -15.70 -2.21 -1.88
CA THR A 28 -15.59 -1.59 -3.18
C THR A 28 -14.21 -0.97 -3.33
N ASP A 29 -13.86 -0.61 -4.57
CA ASP A 29 -12.59 0.05 -4.87
C ASP A 29 -12.38 1.28 -3.99
N ARG A 30 -13.40 2.13 -3.89
CA ARG A 30 -13.33 3.36 -3.10
C ARG A 30 -13.16 3.08 -1.61
N GLU A 31 -13.90 2.10 -1.11
CA GLU A 31 -13.79 1.72 0.29
C GLU A 31 -12.43 1.16 0.62
N ALA A 32 -11.88 0.34 -0.29
CA ALA A 32 -10.54 -0.22 -0.12
C ALA A 32 -9.49 0.87 -0.10
N LEU A 33 -9.60 1.85 -1.00
CA LEU A 33 -8.67 2.97 -1.06
C LEU A 33 -8.70 3.78 0.23
N ASP A 34 -9.89 4.08 0.73
CA ASP A 34 -10.06 4.82 1.97
C ASP A 34 -9.45 4.06 3.15
N LYS A 35 -9.70 2.75 3.22
CA LYS A 35 -9.16 1.91 4.28
C LYS A 35 -7.63 1.90 4.24
N LEU A 36 -7.05 1.78 3.05
CA LEU A 36 -5.60 1.78 2.89
C LEU A 36 -5.00 3.10 3.35
N TYR A 37 -5.54 4.22 2.90
CA TYR A 37 -4.97 5.53 3.20
C TYR A 37 -5.06 5.90 4.68
N LYS A 38 -6.02 5.33 5.40
CA LYS A 38 -6.18 5.59 6.83
C LYS A 38 -5.39 4.62 7.70
N SER A 39 -4.76 3.62 7.10
CA SER A 39 -4.05 2.59 7.84
C SER A 39 -2.68 3.05 8.30
N THR A 40 -2.20 2.44 9.39
CA THR A 40 -0.83 2.66 9.85
C THR A 40 0.17 2.06 8.85
N THR A 41 -0.23 1.03 8.12
CA THR A 41 0.60 0.43 7.08
C THR A 41 0.92 1.43 5.98
N PHE A 42 -0.06 2.24 5.57
CA PHE A 42 0.19 3.25 4.55
C PHE A 42 1.21 4.29 5.03
N ALA A 43 1.12 4.70 6.29
CA ALA A 43 2.11 5.61 6.87
C ALA A 43 3.51 5.03 6.80
N LYS A 44 3.64 3.71 7.04
CA LYS A 44 4.93 3.02 6.93
C LYS A 44 5.40 2.91 5.49
N ILE A 45 4.48 2.73 4.55
CA ILE A 45 4.83 2.69 3.13
C ILE A 45 5.45 4.02 2.70
N GLU A 46 4.91 5.12 3.18
CA GLU A 46 5.40 6.44 2.84
C GLU A 46 6.70 6.80 3.54
N ASP A 47 7.02 6.12 4.64
CA ASP A 47 8.24 6.40 5.40
C ASP A 47 9.44 5.75 4.70
N PRO A 48 10.40 6.56 4.20
CA PRO A 48 11.55 5.99 3.49
C PRO A 48 12.43 5.10 4.36
N GLN A 49 12.35 5.22 5.67
CA GLN A 49 13.19 4.43 6.58
C GLN A 49 12.71 2.99 6.72
N THR A 50 11.42 2.74 6.49
CA THR A 50 10.89 1.37 6.61
C THR A 50 11.23 0.51 5.42
N GLY A 51 11.41 1.11 4.24
CA GLY A 51 11.68 0.38 3.01
C GLY A 51 10.50 -0.44 2.50
N LEU A 52 9.31 -0.26 3.04
CA LEU A 52 8.15 -1.04 2.63
C LEU A 52 7.77 -0.82 1.16
N TYR A 53 8.03 0.36 0.63
CA TYR A 53 7.69 0.64 -0.77
C TYR A 53 8.54 -0.18 -1.75
N TYR A 54 9.62 -0.81 -1.28
CA TYR A 54 10.42 -1.74 -2.08
C TYR A 54 9.88 -3.16 -2.06
N GLN A 55 9.05 -3.48 -1.10
CA GLN A 55 8.58 -4.85 -0.91
C GLN A 55 7.43 -5.16 -1.85
N GLY A 56 7.20 -6.43 -2.11
CA GLY A 56 6.06 -6.83 -2.92
C GLY A 56 4.74 -6.64 -2.19
N ALA A 57 3.65 -6.53 -2.97
CA ALA A 57 2.32 -6.28 -2.40
C ALA A 57 1.90 -7.35 -1.40
N VAL A 58 2.23 -8.62 -1.67
CA VAL A 58 1.87 -9.71 -0.76
C VAL A 58 2.52 -9.53 0.61
N TYR A 59 3.79 -9.15 0.62
CA TYR A 59 4.52 -8.91 1.85
C TYR A 59 3.89 -7.76 2.65
N VAL A 60 3.64 -6.66 1.97
CA VAL A 60 3.05 -5.48 2.61
C VAL A 60 1.64 -5.77 3.10
N PHE A 61 0.86 -6.53 2.33
CA PHE A 61 -0.50 -6.89 2.71
C PHE A 61 -0.53 -7.68 4.02
N ASN A 62 0.48 -8.51 4.26
CA ASN A 62 0.57 -9.24 5.53
C ASN A 62 0.72 -8.29 6.72
N PHE A 63 1.36 -7.17 6.55
CA PHE A 63 1.41 -6.14 7.59
C PHE A 63 0.08 -5.41 7.72
N PHE A 64 -0.62 -5.24 6.61
CA PHE A 64 -1.90 -4.54 6.58
C PHE A 64 -2.97 -5.30 7.36
N LYS A 65 -2.98 -6.61 7.20
CA LYS A 65 -3.90 -7.45 7.94
C LYS A 65 -3.62 -7.31 9.44
#